data_c625bce5daf21ca05bdd401344e87b76
#
_entry.id   c625bce5daf21ca05bdd401344e87b76
#
_cell.length_a   1.000
_cell.length_b   1.000
_cell.length_c   1.000
_cell.angle_alpha   90.00
_cell.angle_beta   90.00
_cell.angle_gamma   90.00
#
_symmetry.space_group_name_H-M   'P 1'
#
loop_
_entity.id
_entity.type
_entity.pdbx_description
1 polymer ?
#
loop_
_entity_poly.entity_id
_entity_poly.type
_entity_poly.pdbx_seq_one_letter_code
_entity_poly.pdbx_strand_id
1 'polypeptide(L)'
;MQIDILDVKVRQDWGFVSILPLLGTLPNEFTDYETIHPAIDRHRNVCVMPWGTEIPIDPFFGIIATAPPPSWGRCGSPVPRAFGGNMDNKELRAGTTLYLPVFNDGALFFAGDGHAVQGDGEVCITALETGVTGSFRLTVRKDMELDWPFAESATHLMSIGLDEDLDDAAKQAVREMVKHVCARTNLTRNEAYMLCSLAGNLRVTQLVDGNKGIHMLLAKSSL
;
A
#
# COMPACT_ATOMS: atom_id res chain seq x y z
N MET A 1 -10.06 -5.14 11.60
CA MET A 1 -9.62 -6.53 11.26
C MET A 1 -8.11 -6.53 11.11
N GLN A 2 -7.43 -7.51 11.68
CA GLN A 2 -6.00 -7.78 11.47
C GLN A 2 -5.84 -8.76 10.30
N ILE A 3 -4.93 -8.48 9.40
CA ILE A 3 -4.63 -9.25 8.19
C ILE A 3 -3.12 -9.52 8.20
N ASP A 4 -2.73 -10.72 8.63
CA ASP A 4 -1.33 -11.13 8.53
C ASP A 4 -1.08 -11.65 7.12
N ILE A 5 -0.19 -11.01 6.38
CA ILE A 5 0.22 -11.40 5.04
C ILE A 5 1.31 -12.45 5.18
N LEU A 6 0.93 -13.74 5.04
CA LEU A 6 1.83 -14.85 5.34
C LEU A 6 2.76 -15.18 4.18
N ASP A 7 2.27 -15.06 2.96
CA ASP A 7 3.00 -15.41 1.74
C ASP A 7 2.39 -14.69 0.54
N VAL A 8 3.24 -14.25 -0.40
CA VAL A 8 2.84 -13.74 -1.72
C VAL A 8 3.82 -14.25 -2.75
N LYS A 9 3.32 -14.88 -3.81
CA LYS A 9 4.15 -15.48 -4.86
C LYS A 9 3.63 -15.12 -6.24
N VAL A 10 4.53 -14.75 -7.13
CA VAL A 10 4.24 -14.62 -8.57
C VAL A 10 3.88 -15.98 -9.16
N ARG A 11 2.80 -16.04 -9.96
CA ARG A 11 2.26 -17.28 -10.54
C ARG A 11 2.75 -17.55 -11.96
N GLN A 12 3.17 -16.52 -12.68
CA GLN A 12 3.49 -16.59 -14.11
C GLN A 12 4.88 -16.00 -14.41
N ASP A 13 5.39 -16.28 -15.59
CA ASP A 13 6.75 -15.91 -15.98
C ASP A 13 6.81 -14.60 -16.77
N TRP A 14 5.79 -13.76 -16.65
CA TRP A 14 5.68 -12.46 -17.29
C TRP A 14 4.77 -11.52 -16.50
N GLY A 15 4.90 -10.26 -16.76
CA GLY A 15 4.00 -9.21 -16.31
C GLY A 15 3.82 -8.16 -17.40
N PHE A 16 3.15 -7.05 -17.09
CA PHE A 16 3.09 -5.91 -17.97
C PHE A 16 3.27 -4.59 -17.21
N VAL A 17 3.74 -3.58 -17.93
CA VAL A 17 3.78 -2.19 -17.48
C VAL A 17 3.20 -1.36 -18.63
N SER A 18 2.29 -0.44 -18.31
CA SER A 18 1.59 0.34 -19.32
C SER A 18 1.68 1.84 -19.07
N ILE A 19 1.84 2.59 -20.16
CA ILE A 19 1.50 4.00 -20.22
C ILE A 19 0.05 4.08 -20.72
N LEU A 20 -0.82 4.67 -19.92
CA LEU A 20 -2.22 4.88 -20.28
C LEU A 20 -2.46 6.37 -20.52
N PRO A 21 -3.04 6.76 -21.67
CA PRO A 21 -3.32 8.15 -21.99
C PRO A 21 -4.11 8.87 -20.89
N LEU A 22 -3.70 10.07 -20.53
CA LEU A 22 -4.30 10.92 -19.52
C LEU A 22 -4.17 10.43 -18.06
N LEU A 23 -3.42 9.34 -17.84
CA LEU A 23 -3.16 8.79 -16.51
C LEU A 23 -1.66 8.86 -16.20
N GLY A 24 -1.29 8.47 -14.97
CA GLY A 24 0.07 8.58 -14.47
C GLY A 24 0.40 9.98 -13.94
N THR A 25 1.63 10.14 -13.50
CA THR A 25 2.11 11.40 -12.88
C THR A 25 2.33 12.52 -13.90
N LEU A 26 2.63 12.17 -15.17
CA LEU A 26 2.93 13.10 -16.26
C LEU A 26 1.96 12.94 -17.44
N PRO A 27 0.63 13.13 -17.23
CA PRO A 27 -0.41 12.76 -18.18
C PRO A 27 -0.38 13.57 -19.49
N ASN A 28 0.25 14.74 -19.48
CA ASN A 28 0.35 15.61 -20.66
C ASN A 28 1.64 15.38 -21.49
N GLU A 29 2.59 14.59 -20.95
CA GLU A 29 3.87 14.31 -21.60
C GLU A 29 3.89 12.92 -22.24
N PHE A 30 3.13 11.97 -21.67
CA PHE A 30 3.01 10.59 -22.14
C PHE A 30 1.56 10.33 -22.57
N THR A 31 1.25 10.73 -23.80
CA THR A 31 -0.12 10.74 -24.33
C THR A 31 -0.50 9.52 -25.15
N ASP A 32 0.49 8.71 -25.55
CA ASP A 32 0.27 7.54 -26.37
C ASP A 32 0.20 6.28 -25.50
N TYR A 33 -0.71 5.37 -25.84
CA TYR A 33 -0.78 4.06 -25.18
C TYR A 33 0.43 3.21 -25.55
N GLU A 34 1.14 2.74 -24.56
CA GLU A 34 2.24 1.79 -24.72
C GLU A 34 2.18 0.73 -23.63
N THR A 35 2.40 -0.53 -23.99
CA THR A 35 2.52 -1.63 -23.03
C THR A 35 3.72 -2.49 -23.37
N ILE A 36 4.53 -2.78 -22.38
CA ILE A 36 5.62 -3.74 -22.48
C ILE A 36 5.34 -4.95 -21.59
N HIS A 37 5.94 -6.09 -21.96
CA HIS A 37 5.76 -7.35 -21.25
C HIS A 37 7.12 -7.89 -20.77
N PRO A 38 7.62 -7.42 -19.61
CA PRO A 38 8.85 -7.96 -19.03
C PRO A 38 8.71 -9.44 -18.69
N ALA A 39 9.76 -10.21 -18.92
CA ALA A 39 9.86 -11.59 -18.47
C ALA A 39 10.16 -11.62 -16.96
N ILE A 40 9.59 -12.58 -16.25
CA ILE A 40 9.84 -12.80 -14.82
C ILE A 40 10.57 -14.14 -14.65
N ASP A 41 11.80 -14.08 -14.17
CA ASP A 41 12.54 -15.25 -13.74
C ASP A 41 12.26 -15.52 -12.25
N ARG A 42 11.31 -16.41 -11.99
CA ARG A 42 10.90 -16.77 -10.62
C ARG A 42 11.98 -17.54 -9.84
N HIS A 43 12.95 -18.14 -10.50
CA HIS A 43 14.05 -18.84 -9.82
C HIS A 43 15.10 -17.84 -9.31
N ARG A 44 15.35 -16.79 -10.08
CA ARG A 44 16.30 -15.72 -9.71
C ARG A 44 15.63 -14.59 -8.95
N ASN A 45 14.29 -14.58 -8.86
CA ASN A 45 13.47 -13.50 -8.30
C ASN A 45 13.78 -12.13 -8.95
N VAL A 46 13.84 -12.09 -10.28
CA VAL A 46 14.04 -10.84 -11.04
C VAL A 46 13.06 -10.74 -12.19
N CYS A 47 12.68 -9.53 -12.56
CA CYS A 47 12.11 -9.25 -13.86
C CYS A 47 13.20 -8.72 -14.81
N VAL A 48 13.07 -9.05 -16.09
CA VAL A 48 14.00 -8.63 -17.15
C VAL A 48 13.26 -7.73 -18.11
N MET A 49 13.66 -6.47 -18.14
CA MET A 49 13.06 -5.47 -19.02
C MET A 49 13.48 -5.70 -20.48
N PRO A 50 12.67 -5.29 -21.48
CA PRO A 50 13.02 -5.47 -22.89
C PRO A 50 14.37 -4.88 -23.32
N TRP A 51 14.86 -3.87 -22.60
CA TRP A 51 16.17 -3.25 -22.82
C TRP A 51 17.31 -3.85 -21.97
N GLY A 52 17.06 -4.99 -21.30
CA GLY A 52 18.07 -5.77 -20.60
C GLY A 52 18.28 -5.45 -19.11
N THR A 53 17.61 -4.43 -18.56
CA THR A 53 17.70 -4.15 -17.12
C THR A 53 17.03 -5.26 -16.32
N GLU A 54 17.70 -5.76 -15.30
CA GLU A 54 17.14 -6.70 -14.32
C GLU A 54 16.74 -5.95 -13.05
N ILE A 55 15.51 -6.19 -12.57
CA ILE A 55 14.97 -5.59 -11.35
C ILE A 55 14.57 -6.74 -10.41
N PRO A 56 15.06 -6.78 -9.17
CA PRO A 56 14.58 -7.74 -8.16
C PRO A 56 13.08 -7.58 -7.93
N ILE A 57 12.34 -8.70 -7.89
CA ILE A 57 10.92 -8.68 -7.57
C ILE A 57 10.68 -8.82 -6.07
N ASP A 58 9.65 -8.16 -5.57
CA ASP A 58 9.15 -8.24 -4.18
C ASP A 58 7.62 -8.15 -4.23
N PRO A 59 6.93 -9.28 -4.47
CA PRO A 59 5.52 -9.29 -4.85
C PRO A 59 4.60 -8.92 -3.69
N PHE A 60 3.52 -8.19 -4.02
CA PHE A 60 2.47 -7.83 -3.09
C PHE A 60 1.12 -7.69 -3.80
N PHE A 61 0.06 -7.43 -3.03
CA PHE A 61 -1.26 -7.11 -3.54
C PHE A 61 -1.47 -5.59 -3.47
N GLY A 62 -1.72 -4.93 -4.59
CA GLY A 62 -2.06 -3.51 -4.65
C GLY A 62 -3.38 -3.23 -3.94
N ILE A 63 -4.37 -4.12 -4.14
CA ILE A 63 -5.67 -4.05 -3.48
C ILE A 63 -5.73 -4.99 -2.29
N ILE A 64 -5.92 -4.41 -1.10
CA ILE A 64 -6.32 -5.14 0.11
C ILE A 64 -7.39 -4.32 0.82
N ALA A 65 -8.57 -4.90 1.07
CA ALA A 65 -9.71 -4.15 1.60
C ALA A 65 -10.69 -4.96 2.43
N THR A 66 -11.51 -4.23 3.18
CA THR A 66 -12.82 -4.66 3.69
C THR A 66 -13.92 -3.96 2.89
N ALA A 67 -15.19 -4.39 3.02
CA ALA A 67 -16.27 -3.66 2.38
C ALA A 67 -16.40 -2.22 2.93
N PRO A 68 -16.66 -1.23 2.06
CA PRO A 68 -16.82 0.18 2.46
C PRO A 68 -18.05 0.38 3.37
N PRO A 69 -18.15 1.52 4.09
CA PRO A 69 -19.34 1.85 4.87
C PRO A 69 -20.60 1.75 4.01
N PRO A 70 -21.69 1.14 4.51
CA PRO A 70 -22.95 0.98 3.76
C PRO A 70 -23.53 2.30 3.23
N SER A 71 -23.32 3.39 3.96
CA SER A 71 -23.77 4.74 3.57
C SER A 71 -23.08 5.29 2.31
N TRP A 72 -21.95 4.73 1.91
CA TRP A 72 -21.24 5.16 0.70
C TRP A 72 -21.76 4.48 -0.58
N GLY A 73 -22.65 3.49 -0.43
CA GLY A 73 -23.19 2.72 -1.55
C GLY A 73 -22.11 1.86 -2.21
N ARG A 74 -22.19 1.74 -3.55
CA ARG A 74 -21.19 0.99 -4.32
C ARG A 74 -19.96 1.87 -4.59
N CYS A 75 -18.81 1.42 -4.09
CA CYS A 75 -17.52 2.03 -4.38
C CYS A 75 -16.75 1.16 -5.37
N GLY A 76 -16.07 1.81 -6.33
CA GLY A 76 -15.05 1.13 -7.15
C GLY A 76 -13.80 0.86 -6.31
N SER A 77 -13.05 -0.18 -6.68
CA SER A 77 -11.79 -0.51 -6.01
C SER A 77 -10.60 0.41 -6.34
N PRO A 78 -10.53 1.12 -7.50
CA PRO A 78 -9.35 1.90 -7.87
C PRO A 78 -9.02 3.05 -6.91
N VAL A 79 -10.01 3.63 -6.22
CA VAL A 79 -9.77 4.77 -5.31
C VAL A 79 -9.66 4.27 -3.89
N PRO A 80 -8.46 4.24 -3.28
CA PRO A 80 -8.26 3.75 -1.91
C PRO A 80 -8.82 4.76 -0.89
N ARG A 81 -9.37 4.24 0.22
CA ARG A 81 -9.98 5.03 1.29
C ARG A 81 -9.81 4.34 2.65
N ALA A 82 -10.58 4.77 3.64
CA ALA A 82 -10.55 4.21 4.99
C ALA A 82 -10.74 2.67 5.06
N PHE A 83 -11.44 2.07 4.11
CA PHE A 83 -11.63 0.62 4.03
C PHE A 83 -10.45 -0.16 3.41
N GLY A 84 -9.36 0.52 3.04
CA GLY A 84 -8.28 0.02 2.21
C GLY A 84 -8.57 0.30 0.73
N GLY A 85 -8.55 -0.71 -0.11
CA GLY A 85 -8.73 -0.60 -1.57
C GLY A 85 -7.39 -0.65 -2.29
N ASN A 86 -7.30 0.05 -3.39
CA ASN A 86 -6.11 0.14 -4.25
C ASN A 86 -5.06 1.06 -3.62
N MET A 87 -4.44 0.59 -2.53
CA MET A 87 -3.45 1.39 -1.79
C MET A 87 -2.08 1.40 -2.48
N ASP A 88 -1.79 0.38 -3.29
CA ASP A 88 -0.54 0.17 -4.01
C ASP A 88 0.70 0.38 -3.15
N ASN A 89 0.62 -0.16 -1.94
CA ASN A 89 1.66 0.01 -0.94
C ASN A 89 2.58 -1.20 -0.92
N LYS A 90 3.73 -1.08 -1.55
CA LYS A 90 4.74 -2.14 -1.66
C LYS A 90 5.28 -2.65 -0.33
N GLU A 91 5.07 -1.93 0.78
CA GLU A 91 5.45 -2.40 2.10
C GLU A 91 4.46 -3.45 2.66
N LEU A 92 3.27 -3.62 2.04
CA LEU A 92 2.28 -4.63 2.40
C LEU A 92 2.59 -6.00 1.78
N ARG A 93 3.79 -6.48 1.98
CA ARG A 93 4.35 -7.75 1.49
C ARG A 93 4.30 -8.86 2.53
N ALA A 94 4.74 -10.05 2.16
CA ALA A 94 4.82 -11.18 3.09
C ALA A 94 5.62 -10.82 4.36
N GLY A 95 5.09 -11.18 5.53
CA GLY A 95 5.64 -10.84 6.84
C GLY A 95 5.16 -9.51 7.43
N THR A 96 4.27 -8.79 6.72
CA THR A 96 3.63 -7.58 7.22
C THR A 96 2.23 -7.89 7.75
N THR A 97 1.79 -7.18 8.77
CA THR A 97 0.42 -7.20 9.29
C THR A 97 -0.26 -5.88 8.96
N LEU A 98 -1.38 -5.94 8.26
CA LEU A 98 -2.25 -4.81 7.96
C LEU A 98 -3.47 -4.83 8.89
N TYR A 99 -3.87 -3.68 9.37
CA TYR A 99 -5.09 -3.48 10.16
C TYR A 99 -6.04 -2.56 9.39
N LEU A 100 -7.25 -3.04 9.15
CA LEU A 100 -8.30 -2.28 8.48
C LEU A 100 -9.52 -2.09 9.38
N PRO A 101 -10.18 -0.92 9.33
CA PRO A 101 -11.51 -0.75 9.89
C PRO A 101 -12.50 -1.77 9.32
N VAL A 102 -13.53 -2.12 10.10
CA VAL A 102 -14.61 -3.01 9.67
C VAL A 102 -15.92 -2.24 9.77
N PHE A 103 -16.58 -2.04 8.64
CA PHE A 103 -17.81 -1.26 8.54
C PHE A 103 -19.05 -2.12 8.34
N ASN A 104 -18.88 -3.41 8.05
CA ASN A 104 -19.95 -4.36 7.76
C ASN A 104 -19.74 -5.66 8.51
N ASP A 105 -20.85 -6.32 8.87
CA ASP A 105 -20.81 -7.67 9.43
C ASP A 105 -20.08 -8.61 8.48
N GLY A 106 -19.20 -9.45 9.02
CA GLY A 106 -18.34 -10.36 8.25
C GLY A 106 -17.18 -9.69 7.55
N ALA A 107 -16.97 -8.37 7.72
CA ALA A 107 -15.90 -7.56 7.12
C ALA A 107 -15.84 -7.59 5.59
N LEU A 108 -16.20 -8.70 4.93
CA LEU A 108 -16.18 -8.92 3.48
C LEU A 108 -14.80 -8.58 2.89
N PHE A 109 -13.79 -9.23 3.43
CA PHE A 109 -12.40 -9.07 3.00
C PHE A 109 -12.21 -9.46 1.53
N PHE A 110 -11.42 -8.67 0.82
CA PHE A 110 -10.94 -9.02 -0.52
C PHE A 110 -9.52 -8.52 -0.75
N ALA A 111 -8.81 -9.19 -1.66
CA ALA A 111 -7.49 -8.81 -2.14
C ALA A 111 -7.38 -9.12 -3.63
N GLY A 112 -6.62 -8.32 -4.34
CA GLY A 112 -6.41 -8.45 -5.79
C GLY A 112 -5.26 -7.56 -6.23
N ASP A 113 -5.14 -7.38 -7.55
CA ASP A 113 -4.17 -6.48 -8.12
C ASP A 113 -2.73 -6.88 -7.78
N GLY A 114 -2.25 -7.88 -8.48
CA GLY A 114 -0.97 -8.53 -8.19
C GLY A 114 0.20 -7.81 -8.81
N HIS A 115 1.06 -7.25 -8.00
CA HIS A 115 2.29 -6.58 -8.41
C HIS A 115 3.50 -7.47 -8.15
N ALA A 116 4.39 -7.63 -9.13
CA ALA A 116 5.66 -8.31 -8.91
C ALA A 116 6.71 -7.37 -8.30
N VAL A 117 6.68 -6.09 -8.67
CA VAL A 117 7.54 -5.03 -8.13
C VAL A 117 6.96 -3.66 -8.47
N GLN A 118 7.18 -2.70 -7.57
CA GLN A 118 6.76 -1.30 -7.74
C GLN A 118 7.79 -0.37 -7.09
N GLY A 119 8.05 0.76 -7.72
CA GLY A 119 8.74 1.89 -7.11
C GLY A 119 7.80 2.77 -6.29
N ASP A 120 8.33 3.56 -5.36
CA ASP A 120 7.54 4.58 -4.68
C ASP A 120 6.92 5.54 -5.70
N GLY A 121 5.63 5.82 -5.54
CA GLY A 121 4.88 6.73 -6.39
C GLY A 121 4.08 6.08 -7.52
N GLU A 122 4.41 4.85 -7.95
CA GLU A 122 3.75 4.15 -9.06
C GLU A 122 3.53 5.04 -10.30
N VAL A 123 4.59 5.73 -10.70
CA VAL A 123 4.54 6.97 -11.48
C VAL A 123 3.88 6.89 -12.85
N CYS A 124 3.83 5.72 -13.48
CA CYS A 124 3.18 5.56 -14.79
C CYS A 124 1.78 4.91 -14.73
N ILE A 125 1.14 4.83 -13.56
CA ILE A 125 -0.19 4.24 -13.31
C ILE A 125 -0.20 2.73 -13.11
N THR A 126 0.83 2.03 -13.51
CA THR A 126 0.96 0.58 -13.25
C THR A 126 2.29 0.27 -12.57
N ALA A 127 2.28 -0.73 -11.73
CA ALA A 127 3.47 -1.45 -11.30
C ALA A 127 3.92 -2.45 -12.40
N LEU A 128 4.72 -3.44 -12.06
CA LEU A 128 4.83 -4.65 -12.87
C LEU A 128 3.65 -5.57 -12.52
N GLU A 129 2.59 -5.42 -13.29
CA GLU A 129 1.33 -6.14 -13.13
C GLU A 129 1.49 -7.62 -13.49
N THR A 130 1.06 -8.52 -12.61
CA THR A 130 1.17 -9.96 -12.85
C THR A 130 0.19 -10.77 -11.98
N GLY A 131 0.00 -12.02 -12.32
CA GLY A 131 -0.76 -12.94 -11.47
C GLY A 131 0.04 -13.33 -10.22
N VAL A 132 -0.57 -13.12 -9.04
CA VAL A 132 0.01 -13.54 -7.76
C VAL A 132 -0.90 -14.52 -7.02
N THR A 133 -0.33 -15.27 -6.08
CA THR A 133 -1.05 -16.06 -5.10
C THR A 133 -0.60 -15.61 -3.72
N GLY A 134 -1.55 -15.40 -2.81
CA GLY A 134 -1.27 -15.02 -1.43
C GLY A 134 -1.93 -15.91 -0.41
N SER A 135 -1.36 -15.93 0.80
CA SER A 135 -1.93 -16.55 1.99
C SER A 135 -2.08 -15.50 3.07
N PHE A 136 -3.29 -15.39 3.61
CA PHE A 136 -3.62 -14.42 4.65
C PHE A 136 -4.18 -15.12 5.88
N ARG A 137 -3.85 -14.61 7.06
CA ARG A 137 -4.56 -14.95 8.31
C ARG A 137 -5.38 -13.75 8.72
N LEU A 138 -6.68 -13.96 8.86
CA LEU A 138 -7.63 -12.92 9.26
C LEU A 138 -8.00 -13.10 10.73
N THR A 139 -7.88 -12.02 11.51
CA THR A 139 -8.22 -12.02 12.94
C THR A 139 -9.09 -10.82 13.26
N VAL A 140 -10.21 -11.04 13.92
CA VAL A 140 -11.04 -9.96 14.45
C VAL A 140 -10.37 -9.36 15.68
N ARG A 141 -10.11 -8.06 15.69
CA ARG A 141 -9.53 -7.32 16.81
C ARG A 141 -10.59 -6.43 17.42
N LYS A 142 -11.19 -6.88 18.54
CA LYS A 142 -12.18 -6.12 19.31
C LYS A 142 -11.56 -5.14 20.31
N ASP A 143 -10.26 -5.24 20.49
CA ASP A 143 -9.42 -4.42 21.37
C ASP A 143 -8.80 -3.21 20.64
N MET A 144 -9.05 -3.06 19.34
CA MET A 144 -8.55 -1.95 18.52
C MET A 144 -9.71 -1.20 17.88
N GLU A 145 -9.62 0.11 17.93
CA GLU A 145 -10.49 1.03 17.20
C GLU A 145 -9.65 1.80 16.20
N LEU A 146 -10.01 1.69 14.93
CA LEU A 146 -9.28 2.29 13.81
C LEU A 146 -10.24 3.05 12.91
N ASP A 147 -9.84 4.25 12.56
CA ASP A 147 -10.53 5.06 11.53
C ASP A 147 -9.92 4.88 10.15
N TRP A 148 -8.62 4.53 10.11
CA TRP A 148 -7.79 4.44 8.90
C TRP A 148 -6.93 3.18 8.88
N PRO A 149 -6.47 2.75 7.69
CA PRO A 149 -5.51 1.67 7.56
C PRO A 149 -4.23 1.96 8.35
N PHE A 150 -3.74 0.94 9.01
CA PHE A 150 -2.46 0.94 9.72
C PHE A 150 -1.76 -0.39 9.49
N ALA A 151 -0.45 -0.39 9.42
CA ALA A 151 0.29 -1.64 9.28
C ALA A 151 1.55 -1.69 10.14
N GLU A 152 2.09 -2.87 10.29
CA GLU A 152 3.38 -3.06 10.93
C GLU A 152 4.12 -4.27 10.36
N SER A 153 5.44 -4.16 10.33
CA SER A 153 6.34 -5.29 10.07
C SER A 153 7.03 -5.72 11.37
N ALA A 154 7.94 -6.66 11.28
CA ALA A 154 8.79 -7.03 12.42
C ALA A 154 9.58 -5.84 12.99
N THR A 155 9.94 -4.87 12.14
CA THR A 155 10.86 -3.79 12.48
C THR A 155 10.25 -2.39 12.48
N HIS A 156 9.13 -2.17 11.80
CA HIS A 156 8.54 -0.84 11.63
C HIS A 156 7.05 -0.81 11.94
N LEU A 157 6.59 0.33 12.42
CA LEU A 157 5.21 0.78 12.34
C LEU A 157 5.02 1.51 11.02
N MET A 158 3.80 1.43 10.44
CA MET A 158 3.45 2.10 9.20
C MET A 158 2.05 2.70 9.31
N SER A 159 1.95 4.02 9.30
CA SER A 159 0.68 4.73 9.10
C SER A 159 0.46 5.05 7.64
N ILE A 160 -0.80 5.13 7.22
CA ILE A 160 -1.20 5.34 5.83
C ILE A 160 -2.14 6.54 5.78
N GLY A 161 -1.86 7.47 4.86
CA GLY A 161 -2.72 8.61 4.55
C GLY A 161 -3.15 8.53 3.08
N LEU A 162 -4.42 8.80 2.82
CA LEU A 162 -5.05 8.67 1.50
C LEU A 162 -5.95 9.89 1.26
N ASP A 163 -5.61 10.72 0.29
CA ASP A 163 -6.38 11.92 -0.06
C ASP A 163 -6.14 12.32 -1.52
N GLU A 164 -7.06 13.05 -2.12
CA GLU A 164 -6.89 13.64 -3.45
C GLU A 164 -5.73 14.66 -3.47
N ASP A 165 -5.50 15.34 -2.33
CA ASP A 165 -4.36 16.23 -2.11
C ASP A 165 -3.22 15.49 -1.41
N LEU A 166 -2.02 15.54 -1.99
CA LEU A 166 -0.85 14.84 -1.46
C LEU A 166 -0.40 15.37 -0.09
N ASP A 167 -0.53 16.68 0.14
CA ASP A 167 -0.17 17.31 1.41
C ASP A 167 -1.15 16.90 2.51
N ASP A 168 -2.44 16.74 2.18
CA ASP A 168 -3.45 16.27 3.13
C ASP A 168 -3.29 14.78 3.43
N ALA A 169 -2.93 13.96 2.44
CA ALA A 169 -2.50 12.57 2.66
C ALA A 169 -1.28 12.49 3.60
N ALA A 170 -0.28 13.35 3.39
CA ALA A 170 0.90 13.42 4.26
C ALA A 170 0.53 13.83 5.70
N LYS A 171 -0.29 14.86 5.87
CA LYS A 171 -0.80 15.29 7.19
C LYS A 171 -1.55 14.17 7.90
N GLN A 172 -2.34 13.39 7.16
CA GLN A 172 -3.06 12.25 7.69
C GLN A 172 -2.11 11.15 8.16
N ALA A 173 -1.14 10.74 7.32
CA ALA A 173 -0.15 9.73 7.70
C ALA A 173 0.61 10.11 8.98
N VAL A 174 1.04 11.37 9.09
CA VAL A 174 1.71 11.87 10.30
C VAL A 174 0.78 11.86 11.51
N ARG A 175 -0.47 12.31 11.37
CA ARG A 175 -1.47 12.34 12.46
C ARG A 175 -1.74 10.95 13.01
N GLU A 176 -1.89 9.97 12.13
CA GLU A 176 -2.11 8.58 12.52
C GLU A 176 -0.84 7.99 13.19
N MET A 177 0.37 8.29 12.68
CA MET A 177 1.60 7.82 13.34
C MET A 177 1.73 8.39 14.75
N VAL A 178 1.48 9.68 14.97
CA VAL A 178 1.49 10.30 16.31
C VAL A 178 0.50 9.61 17.24
N LYS A 179 -0.73 9.32 16.76
CA LYS A 179 -1.75 8.58 17.52
C LYS A 179 -1.25 7.20 17.94
N HIS A 180 -0.64 6.45 16.99
CA HIS A 180 -0.13 5.11 17.25
C HIS A 180 1.11 5.10 18.18
N VAL A 181 1.98 6.09 18.10
CA VAL A 181 3.11 6.25 19.02
C VAL A 181 2.61 6.52 20.44
N CYS A 182 1.71 7.50 20.62
CA CYS A 182 1.13 7.79 21.92
C CYS A 182 0.40 6.59 22.56
N ALA A 183 -0.27 5.78 21.74
CA ALA A 183 -0.96 4.58 22.23
C ALA A 183 -0.01 3.44 22.68
N ARG A 184 1.27 3.48 22.27
CA ARG A 184 2.27 2.43 22.54
C ARG A 184 3.36 2.86 23.51
N THR A 185 3.42 4.15 23.82
CA THR A 185 4.47 4.74 24.67
C THR A 185 3.84 5.68 25.68
N ASN A 186 4.65 6.23 26.60
CA ASN A 186 4.24 7.29 27.53
C ASN A 186 4.52 8.70 26.97
N LEU A 187 4.85 8.83 25.67
CA LEU A 187 5.14 10.12 25.05
C LEU A 187 3.89 10.97 24.94
N THR A 188 4.05 12.25 25.21
CA THR A 188 3.03 13.26 24.90
C THR A 188 2.87 13.41 23.37
N ARG A 189 1.79 14.00 22.91
CA ARG A 189 1.59 14.27 21.48
C ARG A 189 2.71 15.11 20.88
N ASN A 190 3.24 16.08 21.63
CA ASN A 190 4.34 16.92 21.15
C ASN A 190 5.63 16.11 21.00
N GLU A 191 5.96 15.27 21.96
CA GLU A 191 7.14 14.40 21.92
C GLU A 191 7.02 13.36 20.80
N ALA A 192 5.85 12.73 20.63
CA ALA A 192 5.58 11.81 19.53
C ALA A 192 5.72 12.51 18.16
N TYR A 193 5.23 13.74 18.03
CA TYR A 193 5.37 14.52 16.81
C TYR A 193 6.83 14.88 16.52
N MET A 194 7.59 15.29 17.53
CA MET A 194 9.04 15.53 17.40
C MET A 194 9.79 14.25 17.02
N LEU A 195 9.45 13.10 17.65
CA LEU A 195 10.02 11.80 17.28
C LEU A 195 9.74 11.45 15.81
N CYS A 196 8.52 11.67 15.33
CA CYS A 196 8.18 11.47 13.92
C CYS A 196 9.05 12.31 12.98
N SER A 197 9.39 13.55 13.36
CA SER A 197 10.26 14.43 12.59
C SER A 197 11.71 13.95 12.50
N LEU A 198 12.19 13.27 13.54
CA LEU A 198 13.59 12.83 13.64
C LEU A 198 13.83 11.41 13.11
N ALA A 199 12.85 10.53 13.27
CA ALA A 199 12.99 9.09 13.01
C ALA A 199 11.99 8.53 12.00
N GLY A 200 10.93 9.27 11.67
CA GLY A 200 9.91 8.85 10.74
C GLY A 200 10.30 9.14 9.28
N ASN A 201 10.06 8.17 8.40
CA ASN A 201 10.28 8.29 6.97
C ASN A 201 8.94 8.42 6.24
N LEU A 202 8.60 9.62 5.80
CA LEU A 202 7.41 9.91 5.03
C LEU A 202 7.70 9.64 3.55
N ARG A 203 6.93 8.74 2.92
CA ARG A 203 7.16 8.27 1.55
C ARG A 203 5.88 8.37 0.74
N VAL A 204 6.02 8.69 -0.54
CA VAL A 204 4.90 8.66 -1.49
C VAL A 204 4.62 7.21 -1.87
N THR A 205 3.44 6.72 -1.55
CA THR A 205 3.03 5.34 -1.86
C THR A 205 2.70 5.22 -3.35
N GLN A 206 1.72 5.99 -3.80
CA GLN A 206 1.33 6.16 -5.20
C GLN A 206 0.73 7.57 -5.44
N LEU A 207 0.74 8.02 -6.69
CA LEU A 207 0.28 9.36 -7.11
C LEU A 207 -0.91 9.31 -8.10
N VAL A 208 -1.45 8.13 -8.40
CA VAL A 208 -2.16 7.88 -9.66
C VAL A 208 -3.59 7.37 -9.50
N ASP A 209 -4.05 6.99 -8.30
CA ASP A 209 -5.33 6.29 -8.09
C ASP A 209 -6.51 7.20 -7.68
N GLY A 210 -6.48 8.46 -8.06
CA GLY A 210 -7.46 9.46 -7.62
C GLY A 210 -7.13 9.96 -6.21
N ASN A 211 -7.31 9.14 -5.16
CA ASN A 211 -6.68 9.41 -3.86
C ASN A 211 -5.22 8.99 -3.90
N LYS A 212 -4.33 9.95 -3.67
CA LYS A 212 -2.89 9.70 -3.55
C LYS A 212 -2.58 9.07 -2.21
N GLY A 213 -1.54 8.23 -2.17
CA GLY A 213 -1.11 7.54 -0.97
C GLY A 213 0.21 8.07 -0.41
N ILE A 214 0.24 8.32 0.88
CA ILE A 214 1.45 8.53 1.68
C ILE A 214 1.50 7.47 2.76
N HIS A 215 2.66 6.86 2.96
CA HIS A 215 2.89 6.07 4.17
C HIS A 215 4.07 6.60 4.96
N MET A 216 3.97 6.51 6.27
CA MET A 216 5.04 6.87 7.18
C MET A 216 5.57 5.62 7.88
N LEU A 217 6.86 5.37 7.76
CA LEU A 217 7.56 4.28 8.43
C LEU A 217 8.29 4.82 9.65
N LEU A 218 8.08 4.21 10.81
CA LEU A 218 8.81 4.49 12.04
C LEU A 218 9.40 3.19 12.58
N ALA A 219 10.71 3.15 12.77
CA ALA A 219 11.36 1.97 13.32
C ALA A 219 10.90 1.69 14.77
N LYS A 220 10.51 0.46 15.07
CA LYS A 220 10.10 0.05 16.43
C LYS A 220 11.20 0.21 17.46
N SER A 221 12.46 0.18 17.02
CA SER A 221 13.63 0.46 17.88
C SER A 221 13.75 1.93 18.32
N SER A 222 12.94 2.82 17.75
CA SER A 222 12.87 4.24 18.13
C SER A 222 11.78 4.51 19.17
N LEU A 223 11.02 3.49 19.60
CA LEU A 223 10.00 3.55 20.65
C LEU A 223 10.54 2.99 21.98
#